data_6846d37f6b84422b81b2c4c9ba83a879
#
_entry.id   6846d37f6b84422b81b2c4c9ba83a879
#
_cell.length_a   1.000
_cell.length_b   1.000
_cell.length_c   1.000
_cell.angle_alpha   90.00
_cell.angle_beta   90.00
_cell.angle_gamma   90.00
#
_symmetry.space_group_name_H-M   'P 1'
#
loop_
_entity.id
_entity.type
_entity.pdbx_description
1 polymer ?
#
loop_
_entity_poly.entity_id
_entity_poly.type
_entity_poly.pdbx_seq_one_letter_code
_entity_poly.pdbx_strand_id
1 'polypeptide(L)'
;MIGDPDNKFIKIFRNTCGTGVRRPQFGMYTGRTPYPGAQPSTEQDRKLERTLARMSFPQSDSEKEFFNRLLKEGKIPAKADMNQFLQGLHESKHIPSDDDAELITRFEMQQFCPDILITNYSMLEYMLLRPREQKIWNDTREWLASNNENKLLFVIDEAHMYRGSSGGEVALLIRRLFHKLGISRDRVQFILTTASMPNKNQQDVDSVMKFANELTASDTATRFCYLTGEREVIDGQLKYDIPTEILLNSDPGQFEDRDEIKLSALLSFWGQLEGFDLGITSLELVYDWMYENLVYYRPFHELIKYCRGNAVSLGELSSGIFRNLDPEDALKAVSVLLAIAPLAKSAKGSVLFPARMHMLFKGISGVYACTNADCSCSHSEGGLTLGEIYLSDGNLICPHCGSVVYELYNDRRCGALFFKGYVLEDDSGLHGNVYLWHYPGQLMDRRMKEIHLFIPTDDFELPAKQGKNAIRPCY
;
A
#
# COMPACT_ATOMS: atom_id res chain seq x y z
N MET A 1 4.60 -8.27 15.63
CA MET A 1 4.87 -9.66 16.12
C MET A 1 6.32 -9.80 16.58
N ILE A 2 7.32 -9.81 15.70
CA ILE A 2 8.75 -9.95 16.11
C ILE A 2 9.24 -8.72 16.87
N GLY A 3 8.77 -7.53 16.52
CA GLY A 3 9.09 -6.27 17.18
C GLY A 3 8.49 -6.07 18.57
N ASP A 4 7.40 -6.77 18.90
CA ASP A 4 6.72 -6.64 20.18
C ASP A 4 7.36 -7.57 21.24
N PRO A 5 7.95 -7.01 22.32
CA PRO A 5 8.59 -7.81 23.34
C PRO A 5 7.63 -8.69 24.14
N ASP A 6 6.35 -8.30 24.21
CA ASP A 6 5.31 -9.02 24.95
C ASP A 6 4.59 -10.06 24.10
N ASN A 7 4.89 -10.14 22.80
CA ASN A 7 4.27 -11.08 21.90
C ASN A 7 4.53 -12.53 22.31
N LYS A 8 3.50 -13.36 22.16
CA LYS A 8 3.56 -14.79 22.47
C LYS A 8 4.72 -15.52 21.75
N PHE A 9 5.02 -15.12 20.50
CA PHE A 9 6.12 -15.68 19.71
C PHE A 9 7.47 -15.46 20.39
N ILE A 10 7.77 -14.26 20.86
CA ILE A 10 9.04 -13.94 21.52
C ILE A 10 9.16 -14.68 22.87
N LYS A 11 8.04 -14.79 23.59
CA LYS A 11 8.00 -15.59 24.84
C LYS A 11 8.30 -17.07 24.59
N ILE A 12 7.70 -17.66 23.55
CA ILE A 12 7.98 -19.05 23.15
C ILE A 12 9.43 -19.19 22.70
N PHE A 13 9.92 -18.28 21.85
CA PHE A 13 11.31 -18.30 21.37
C PHE A 13 12.30 -18.29 22.53
N ARG A 14 12.16 -17.38 23.51
CA ARG A 14 13.02 -17.29 24.68
C ARG A 14 12.95 -18.52 25.58
N ASN A 15 11.76 -19.09 25.73
CA ASN A 15 11.57 -20.33 26.51
C ASN A 15 12.20 -21.52 25.81
N THR A 16 12.27 -21.57 24.50
CA THR A 16 12.82 -22.69 23.74
C THR A 16 14.33 -22.58 23.56
N CYS A 17 14.83 -21.38 23.24
CA CYS A 17 16.23 -21.15 22.88
C CYS A 17 17.10 -20.63 24.04
N GLY A 18 16.48 -20.19 25.14
CA GLY A 18 17.18 -19.60 26.29
C GLY A 18 17.35 -18.08 26.18
N THR A 19 17.65 -17.43 27.30
CA THR A 19 17.75 -15.96 27.42
C THR A 19 19.06 -15.37 26.88
N GLY A 20 20.07 -16.20 26.60
CA GLY A 20 21.36 -15.76 26.04
C GLY A 20 21.46 -15.81 24.52
N VAL A 21 20.37 -16.16 23.83
CA VAL A 21 20.33 -16.23 22.37
C VAL A 21 19.86 -14.89 21.79
N ARG A 22 20.57 -14.40 20.78
CA ARG A 22 20.18 -13.20 20.02
C ARG A 22 18.71 -13.28 19.56
N ARG A 23 17.98 -12.20 19.71
CA ARG A 23 16.61 -12.08 19.25
C ARG A 23 16.55 -12.21 17.71
N PRO A 24 15.50 -12.85 17.13
CA PRO A 24 15.28 -12.80 15.68
C PRO A 24 15.19 -11.37 15.19
N GLN A 25 16.00 -11.05 14.18
CA GLN A 25 16.10 -9.71 13.61
C GLN A 25 15.49 -9.66 12.22
N PHE A 26 14.79 -8.57 11.93
CA PHE A 26 14.28 -8.29 10.59
C PHE A 26 14.78 -6.93 10.08
N GLY A 27 14.84 -6.80 8.76
CA GLY A 27 15.18 -5.54 8.14
C GLY A 27 14.48 -5.34 6.79
N MET A 28 14.10 -4.10 6.51
CA MET A 28 13.53 -3.71 5.22
C MET A 28 14.64 -3.14 4.33
N TYR A 29 15.01 -3.86 3.28
CA TYR A 29 16.07 -3.47 2.35
C TYR A 29 15.44 -3.01 1.02
N THR A 30 15.10 -1.73 0.92
CA THR A 30 14.42 -1.12 -0.25
C THR A 30 15.10 0.18 -0.67
N GLY A 31 14.64 0.79 -1.77
CA GLY A 31 15.10 2.10 -2.20
C GLY A 31 14.92 3.22 -1.17
N ARG A 32 13.96 3.06 -0.25
CA ARG A 32 13.63 4.04 0.80
C ARG A 32 14.38 3.82 2.11
N THR A 33 15.03 2.67 2.28
CA THR A 33 15.79 2.38 3.50
C THR A 33 17.00 3.31 3.61
N PRO A 34 17.26 3.91 4.79
CA PRO A 34 18.36 4.83 4.98
C PRO A 34 19.72 4.25 4.61
N TYR A 35 20.63 5.13 4.22
CA TYR A 35 22.04 4.87 3.89
C TYR A 35 22.26 3.96 2.68
N PRO A 36 22.08 4.49 1.48
CA PRO A 36 22.37 3.76 0.24
C PRO A 36 23.87 3.56 -0.01
N GLY A 37 24.73 4.29 0.72
CA GLY A 37 26.21 4.27 0.61
C GLY A 37 26.88 3.14 1.40
N ALA A 38 28.22 3.06 1.32
CA ALA A 38 29.00 2.08 2.07
C ALA A 38 29.07 2.42 3.57
N GLN A 39 29.36 3.68 3.88
CA GLN A 39 29.39 4.20 5.25
C GLN A 39 28.59 5.49 5.31
N PRO A 40 27.72 5.67 6.32
CA PRO A 40 26.95 6.90 6.50
C PRO A 40 27.88 8.08 6.77
N SER A 41 27.48 9.26 6.29
CA SER A 41 28.13 10.51 6.71
C SER A 41 27.52 11.00 8.02
N THR A 42 28.28 11.82 8.76
CA THR A 42 27.80 12.48 9.99
C THR A 42 26.51 13.28 9.77
N GLU A 43 26.35 13.87 8.58
CA GLU A 43 25.12 14.60 8.22
C GLU A 43 23.92 13.67 8.07
N GLN A 44 24.12 12.50 7.44
CA GLN A 44 23.08 11.48 7.30
C GLN A 44 22.67 10.93 8.66
N ASP A 45 23.64 10.68 9.55
CA ASP A 45 23.38 10.23 10.93
C ASP A 45 22.57 11.25 11.71
N ARG A 46 22.93 12.53 11.67
CA ARG A 46 22.17 13.61 12.33
C ARG A 46 20.76 13.76 11.77
N LYS A 47 20.57 13.56 10.47
CA LYS A 47 19.24 13.62 9.87
C LYS A 47 18.36 12.47 10.36
N LEU A 48 18.90 11.26 10.40
CA LEU A 48 18.20 10.07 10.89
C LEU A 48 17.89 10.20 12.38
N GLU A 49 18.87 10.61 13.19
CA GLU A 49 18.73 10.86 14.62
C GLU A 49 17.55 11.81 14.90
N ARG A 50 17.51 12.98 14.25
CA ARG A 50 16.41 13.94 14.42
C ARG A 50 15.05 13.36 14.05
N THR A 51 15.00 12.58 12.96
CA THR A 51 13.74 11.96 12.51
C THR A 51 13.23 10.96 13.53
N LEU A 52 14.09 10.06 14.00
CA LEU A 52 13.72 9.01 14.95
C LEU A 52 13.44 9.59 16.35
N ALA A 53 14.21 10.61 16.79
CA ALA A 53 13.96 11.29 18.06
C ALA A 53 12.56 11.89 18.12
N ARG A 54 12.10 12.58 17.05
CA ARG A 54 10.74 13.12 16.96
C ARG A 54 9.66 12.04 16.97
N MET A 55 9.94 10.88 16.36
CA MET A 55 9.02 9.75 16.33
C MET A 55 8.95 9.00 17.67
N SER A 56 10.01 9.01 18.47
CA SER A 56 10.12 8.19 19.69
C SER A 56 10.00 8.99 20.98
N PHE A 57 10.32 10.29 20.95
CA PHE A 57 10.35 11.18 22.12
C PHE A 57 9.63 12.50 21.83
N PRO A 58 8.29 12.47 21.72
CA PRO A 58 7.52 13.64 21.34
C PRO A 58 7.61 14.75 22.39
N GLN A 59 7.86 15.98 21.97
CA GLN A 59 8.01 17.17 22.82
C GLN A 59 6.74 18.05 22.84
N SER A 60 5.95 18.02 21.78
CA SER A 60 4.71 18.78 21.64
C SER A 60 3.48 17.89 21.66
N ASP A 61 2.29 18.46 21.88
CA ASP A 61 1.05 17.69 21.91
C ASP A 61 0.71 17.10 20.53
N SER A 62 1.00 17.81 19.44
CA SER A 62 0.85 17.27 18.08
C SER A 62 1.81 16.10 17.80
N GLU A 63 3.03 16.14 18.34
CA GLU A 63 3.97 15.02 18.23
C GLU A 63 3.54 13.82 19.08
N LYS A 64 2.93 14.05 20.26
CA LYS A 64 2.35 12.98 21.09
C LYS A 64 1.18 12.28 20.38
N GLU A 65 0.30 13.05 19.73
CA GLU A 65 -0.79 12.48 18.94
C GLU A 65 -0.26 11.63 17.78
N PHE A 66 0.74 12.14 17.06
CA PHE A 66 1.43 11.40 16.00
C PHE A 66 2.10 10.12 16.52
N PHE A 67 2.82 10.21 17.64
CA PHE A 67 3.46 9.06 18.29
C PHE A 67 2.42 7.99 18.68
N ASN A 68 1.32 8.38 19.32
CA ASN A 68 0.26 7.47 19.73
C ASN A 68 -0.38 6.77 18.53
N ARG A 69 -0.55 7.48 17.43
CA ARG A 69 -1.01 6.89 16.16
C ARG A 69 -0.01 5.85 15.63
N LEU A 70 1.28 6.18 15.55
CA LEU A 70 2.31 5.24 15.11
C LEU A 70 2.40 4.02 16.04
N LEU A 71 2.26 4.21 17.35
CA LEU A 71 2.25 3.12 18.32
C LEU A 71 1.05 2.18 18.10
N LYS A 72 -0.15 2.74 17.92
CA LYS A 72 -1.37 1.98 17.61
C LYS A 72 -1.25 1.20 16.29
N GLU A 73 -0.58 1.77 15.31
CA GLU A 73 -0.35 1.16 14.00
C GLU A 73 0.85 0.20 13.98
N GLY A 74 1.58 0.05 15.09
CA GLY A 74 2.78 -0.79 15.15
C GLY A 74 3.93 -0.28 14.28
N LYS A 75 4.03 1.03 14.06
CA LYS A 75 5.02 1.69 13.18
C LYS A 75 6.19 2.33 13.94
N ILE A 76 6.30 2.09 15.23
CA ILE A 76 7.46 2.52 16.01
C ILE A 76 8.62 1.55 15.76
N PRO A 77 9.84 2.05 15.51
CA PRO A 77 11.00 1.20 15.30
C PRO A 77 11.25 0.24 16.48
N ALA A 78 11.48 -1.04 16.17
CA ALA A 78 11.58 -2.09 17.18
C ALA A 78 13.03 -2.27 17.67
N LYS A 79 13.61 -1.20 18.22
CA LYS A 79 14.89 -1.21 18.91
C LYS A 79 14.70 -1.55 20.40
N ALA A 80 15.66 -2.27 21.00
CA ALA A 80 15.64 -2.60 22.41
C ALA A 80 15.78 -1.36 23.29
N ASP A 81 16.69 -0.47 22.93
CA ASP A 81 16.88 0.85 23.54
C ASP A 81 17.08 1.92 22.47
N MET A 82 16.05 2.72 22.24
CA MET A 82 16.07 3.80 21.26
C MET A 82 17.04 4.93 21.67
N ASN A 83 17.19 5.22 22.95
CA ASN A 83 18.15 6.24 23.41
C ASN A 83 19.58 5.84 23.09
N GLN A 84 19.94 4.58 23.40
CA GLN A 84 21.25 4.03 23.09
C GLN A 84 21.50 4.02 21.57
N PHE A 85 20.49 3.65 20.78
CA PHE A 85 20.59 3.68 19.31
C PHE A 85 20.84 5.09 18.79
N LEU A 86 20.09 6.11 19.27
CA LEU A 86 20.27 7.50 18.88
C LEU A 86 21.64 8.05 19.31
N GLN A 87 22.10 7.71 20.50
CA GLN A 87 23.46 8.06 20.94
C GLN A 87 24.52 7.41 20.03
N GLY A 88 24.31 6.16 19.63
CA GLY A 88 25.16 5.48 18.66
C GLY A 88 25.24 6.22 17.33
N LEU A 89 24.10 6.70 16.80
CA LEU A 89 24.08 7.53 15.58
C LEU A 89 24.85 8.84 15.77
N HIS A 90 24.70 9.50 16.91
CA HIS A 90 25.43 10.71 17.23
C HIS A 90 26.96 10.50 17.23
N GLU A 91 27.40 9.37 17.69
CA GLU A 91 28.81 8.96 17.73
C GLU A 91 29.28 8.27 16.43
N SER A 92 28.43 8.18 15.40
CA SER A 92 28.65 7.42 14.16
C SER A 92 29.01 5.95 14.38
N LYS A 93 28.45 5.36 15.43
CA LYS A 93 28.52 3.93 15.76
C LYS A 93 27.21 3.23 15.37
N HIS A 94 27.32 2.23 14.52
CA HIS A 94 26.16 1.52 13.96
C HIS A 94 26.15 0.05 14.40
N ILE A 95 26.23 -0.19 15.69
CA ILE A 95 26.27 -1.55 16.25
C ILE A 95 24.87 -1.85 16.81
N PRO A 96 24.09 -2.76 16.18
CA PRO A 96 22.83 -3.20 16.75
C PRO A 96 23.06 -4.02 18.03
N SER A 97 22.09 -3.94 18.93
CA SER A 97 22.03 -4.81 20.10
C SER A 97 21.50 -6.20 19.72
N ASP A 98 21.93 -7.22 20.45
CA ASP A 98 21.38 -8.58 20.31
C ASP A 98 19.88 -8.65 20.66
N ASP A 99 19.37 -7.69 21.41
CA ASP A 99 17.96 -7.55 21.77
C ASP A 99 17.16 -6.68 20.78
N ASP A 100 17.81 -6.04 19.80
CA ASP A 100 17.09 -5.34 18.72
C ASP A 100 16.31 -6.33 17.87
N ALA A 101 15.07 -5.99 17.54
CA ALA A 101 14.29 -6.77 16.58
C ALA A 101 14.38 -6.23 15.17
N GLU A 102 14.63 -4.92 14.99
CA GLU A 102 14.67 -4.26 13.70
C GLU A 102 16.04 -3.66 13.39
N LEU A 103 16.52 -3.95 12.17
CA LEU A 103 17.66 -3.27 11.57
C LEU A 103 17.10 -2.18 10.64
N ILE A 104 17.28 -0.91 11.04
CA ILE A 104 16.61 0.23 10.39
C ILE A 104 17.33 0.67 9.12
N THR A 105 18.67 0.53 9.08
CA THR A 105 19.49 1.04 7.99
C THR A 105 20.06 -0.09 7.12
N ARG A 106 20.32 0.22 5.84
CA ARG A 106 21.03 -0.72 4.97
C ARG A 106 22.43 -1.02 5.50
N PHE A 107 23.08 -0.03 6.12
CA PHE A 107 24.42 -0.21 6.66
C PHE A 107 24.42 -1.24 7.80
N GLU A 108 23.45 -1.19 8.73
CA GLU A 108 23.29 -2.22 9.75
C GLU A 108 23.14 -3.60 9.11
N MET A 109 22.24 -3.76 8.14
CA MET A 109 21.99 -5.03 7.46
C MET A 109 23.20 -5.54 6.65
N GLN A 110 24.03 -4.64 6.14
CA GLN A 110 25.27 -5.01 5.43
C GLN A 110 26.35 -5.51 6.40
N GLN A 111 26.31 -5.09 7.65
CA GLN A 111 27.25 -5.55 8.69
C GLN A 111 26.71 -6.76 9.47
N PHE A 112 25.41 -6.81 9.68
CA PHE A 112 24.71 -7.82 10.47
C PHE A 112 23.57 -8.40 9.64
N CYS A 113 23.73 -9.64 9.17
CA CYS A 113 22.71 -10.29 8.36
C CYS A 113 21.41 -10.47 9.15
N PRO A 114 20.27 -9.91 8.74
CA PRO A 114 19.00 -10.14 9.41
C PRO A 114 18.50 -11.57 9.16
N ASP A 115 17.74 -12.12 10.11
CA ASP A 115 17.09 -13.42 9.95
C ASP A 115 15.91 -13.34 8.98
N ILE A 116 15.25 -12.18 8.90
CA ILE A 116 14.17 -11.90 7.95
C ILE A 116 14.51 -10.65 7.16
N LEU A 117 14.70 -10.83 5.84
CA LEU A 117 14.97 -9.74 4.92
C LEU A 117 13.72 -9.43 4.10
N ILE A 118 13.19 -8.21 4.23
CA ILE A 118 12.05 -7.72 3.44
C ILE A 118 12.60 -6.83 2.32
N THR A 119 12.38 -7.24 1.08
CA THR A 119 12.90 -6.50 -0.07
C THR A 119 11.92 -6.57 -1.25
N ASN A 120 12.21 -5.86 -2.32
CA ASN A 120 11.49 -5.97 -3.58
C ASN A 120 12.38 -6.56 -4.68
N TYR A 121 11.75 -6.99 -5.78
CA TYR A 121 12.42 -7.58 -6.92
C TYR A 121 13.64 -6.78 -7.40
N SER A 122 13.46 -5.51 -7.72
CA SER A 122 14.54 -4.67 -8.26
C SER A 122 15.70 -4.52 -7.27
N MET A 123 15.40 -4.39 -5.98
CA MET A 123 16.44 -4.27 -4.97
C MET A 123 17.20 -5.59 -4.78
N LEU A 124 16.50 -6.72 -4.79
CA LEU A 124 17.13 -8.04 -4.73
C LEU A 124 18.11 -8.25 -5.89
N GLU A 125 17.74 -7.83 -7.10
CA GLU A 125 18.63 -7.87 -8.26
C GLU A 125 19.89 -7.05 -8.03
N TYR A 126 19.76 -5.81 -7.55
CA TYR A 126 20.91 -4.98 -7.20
C TYR A 126 21.78 -5.60 -6.10
N MET A 127 21.17 -6.18 -5.07
CA MET A 127 21.89 -6.83 -3.97
C MET A 127 22.71 -8.03 -4.43
N LEU A 128 22.26 -8.78 -5.41
CA LEU A 128 23.00 -9.92 -5.97
C LEU A 128 24.22 -9.47 -6.79
N LEU A 129 24.21 -8.25 -7.34
CA LEU A 129 25.28 -7.70 -8.18
C LEU A 129 26.33 -6.92 -7.41
N ARG A 130 25.93 -6.25 -6.30
CA ARG A 130 26.82 -5.32 -5.60
C ARG A 130 27.74 -6.04 -4.61
N PRO A 131 29.01 -5.61 -4.49
CA PRO A 131 29.94 -6.13 -3.49
C PRO A 131 29.54 -5.80 -2.04
N ARG A 132 28.79 -4.72 -1.82
CA ARG A 132 28.44 -4.23 -0.47
C ARG A 132 27.57 -5.20 0.32
N GLU A 133 26.71 -5.93 -0.35
CA GLU A 133 25.80 -6.90 0.24
C GLU A 133 26.42 -8.32 0.34
N GLN A 134 27.72 -8.44 0.00
CA GLN A 134 28.39 -9.74 -0.03
C GLN A 134 28.38 -10.45 1.34
N LYS A 135 28.43 -9.69 2.44
CA LYS A 135 28.37 -10.27 3.77
C LYS A 135 27.02 -10.94 4.04
N ILE A 136 25.89 -10.33 3.63
CA ILE A 136 24.56 -10.93 3.75
C ILE A 136 24.54 -12.31 3.08
N TRP A 137 25.10 -12.39 1.87
CA TRP A 137 25.14 -13.66 1.11
C TRP A 137 26.09 -14.69 1.69
N ASN A 138 27.22 -14.26 2.22
CA ASN A 138 28.18 -15.15 2.87
C ASN A 138 27.62 -15.72 4.18
N ASP A 139 27.09 -14.87 5.06
CA ASP A 139 26.49 -15.29 6.33
C ASP A 139 25.31 -16.25 6.09
N THR A 140 24.46 -15.95 5.10
CA THR A 140 23.35 -16.84 4.71
C THR A 140 23.85 -18.18 4.17
N ARG A 141 24.90 -18.17 3.35
CA ARG A 141 25.51 -19.40 2.80
C ARG A 141 26.13 -20.26 3.90
N GLU A 142 26.88 -19.64 4.80
CA GLU A 142 27.51 -20.33 5.94
C GLU A 142 26.45 -20.96 6.84
N TRP A 143 25.38 -20.23 7.13
CA TRP A 143 24.27 -20.78 7.90
C TRP A 143 23.60 -21.94 7.18
N LEU A 144 23.31 -21.84 5.90
CA LEU A 144 22.74 -22.92 5.11
C LEU A 144 23.68 -24.15 5.07
N ALA A 145 24.98 -23.95 5.02
CA ALA A 145 25.97 -25.04 5.00
C ALA A 145 26.19 -25.68 6.37
N SER A 146 25.89 -24.99 7.48
CA SER A 146 26.12 -25.49 8.83
C SER A 146 25.25 -26.69 9.21
N ASN A 147 24.08 -26.84 8.56
CA ASN A 147 23.20 -27.99 8.77
C ASN A 147 22.39 -28.28 7.50
N ASN A 148 22.31 -29.55 7.13
CA ASN A 148 21.54 -29.99 5.95
C ASN A 148 20.03 -29.77 6.07
N GLU A 149 19.50 -29.64 7.28
CA GLU A 149 18.09 -29.33 7.54
C GLU A 149 17.76 -27.82 7.43
N ASN A 150 18.78 -26.97 7.40
CA ASN A 150 18.55 -25.53 7.24
C ASN A 150 18.00 -25.25 5.83
N LYS A 151 16.87 -24.54 5.77
CA LYS A 151 16.21 -24.16 4.51
C LYS A 151 15.96 -22.66 4.47
N LEU A 152 16.14 -22.06 3.30
CA LEU A 152 15.73 -20.71 3.04
C LEU A 152 14.22 -20.68 2.83
N LEU A 153 13.50 -19.87 3.62
CA LEU A 153 12.10 -19.56 3.35
C LEU A 153 12.03 -18.35 2.42
N PHE A 154 11.46 -18.52 1.24
CA PHE A 154 11.29 -17.45 0.24
C PHE A 154 9.81 -17.15 0.02
N VAL A 155 9.38 -15.96 0.45
CA VAL A 155 7.99 -15.52 0.31
C VAL A 155 7.88 -14.56 -0.85
N ILE A 156 6.98 -14.84 -1.78
CA ILE A 156 6.64 -13.96 -2.91
C ILE A 156 5.21 -13.50 -2.71
N ASP A 157 5.08 -12.25 -2.28
CA ASP A 157 3.78 -11.61 -2.13
C ASP A 157 3.26 -11.09 -3.48
N GLU A 158 1.94 -11.12 -3.66
CA GLU A 158 1.25 -10.72 -4.90
C GLU A 158 1.86 -11.41 -6.16
N ALA A 159 2.11 -12.72 -6.08
CA ALA A 159 2.78 -13.50 -7.12
C ALA A 159 2.14 -13.35 -8.52
N HIS A 160 0.84 -13.03 -8.59
CA HIS A 160 0.14 -12.78 -9.84
C HIS A 160 0.70 -11.60 -10.66
N MET A 161 1.44 -10.70 -10.03
CA MET A 161 2.12 -9.59 -10.72
C MET A 161 3.26 -10.06 -11.62
N TYR A 162 3.79 -11.26 -11.39
CA TYR A 162 4.94 -11.81 -12.13
C TYR A 162 4.50 -12.75 -13.24
N ARG A 163 3.74 -12.23 -14.23
CA ARG A 163 3.28 -12.98 -15.41
C ARG A 163 4.01 -12.50 -16.67
N GLY A 164 4.05 -13.35 -17.70
CA GLY A 164 4.67 -13.01 -18.98
C GLY A 164 6.19 -12.78 -18.84
N SER A 165 6.72 -11.76 -19.51
CA SER A 165 8.16 -11.45 -19.52
C SER A 165 8.71 -11.15 -18.14
N SER A 166 8.00 -10.39 -17.31
CA SER A 166 8.41 -10.07 -15.95
C SER A 166 8.49 -11.33 -15.06
N GLY A 167 7.62 -12.31 -15.28
CA GLY A 167 7.70 -13.60 -14.61
C GLY A 167 8.97 -14.38 -14.97
N GLY A 168 9.37 -14.34 -16.24
CA GLY A 168 10.63 -14.92 -16.70
C GLY A 168 11.86 -14.27 -16.04
N GLU A 169 11.87 -12.95 -15.91
CA GLU A 169 12.95 -12.20 -15.24
C GLU A 169 13.06 -12.57 -13.76
N VAL A 170 11.93 -12.66 -13.05
CA VAL A 170 11.91 -13.09 -11.62
C VAL A 170 12.37 -14.54 -11.48
N ALA A 171 11.93 -15.43 -12.36
CA ALA A 171 12.38 -16.83 -12.35
C ALA A 171 13.90 -16.96 -12.57
N LEU A 172 14.49 -16.14 -13.44
CA LEU A 172 15.94 -16.08 -13.64
C LEU A 172 16.66 -15.47 -12.42
N LEU A 173 16.08 -14.44 -11.79
CA LEU A 173 16.63 -13.85 -10.59
C LEU A 173 16.67 -14.86 -9.43
N ILE A 174 15.63 -15.66 -9.26
CA ILE A 174 15.58 -16.73 -8.24
C ILE A 174 16.69 -17.76 -8.51
N ARG A 175 16.92 -18.17 -9.76
CA ARG A 175 18.01 -19.08 -10.11
C ARG A 175 19.40 -18.49 -9.84
N ARG A 176 19.57 -17.18 -10.09
CA ARG A 176 20.81 -16.45 -9.73
C ARG A 176 21.01 -16.41 -8.22
N LEU A 177 19.94 -16.25 -7.42
CA LEU A 177 20.01 -16.32 -5.96
C LEU A 177 20.48 -17.71 -5.50
N PHE A 178 19.92 -18.80 -6.06
CA PHE A 178 20.38 -20.17 -5.72
C PHE A 178 21.85 -20.35 -6.05
N HIS A 179 22.29 -19.91 -7.21
CA HIS A 179 23.70 -19.97 -7.59
C HIS A 179 24.58 -19.12 -6.63
N LYS A 180 24.14 -17.92 -6.29
CA LYS A 180 24.85 -17.03 -5.35
C LYS A 180 25.01 -17.65 -3.97
N LEU A 181 23.99 -18.37 -3.49
CA LEU A 181 24.00 -19.07 -2.20
C LEU A 181 24.63 -20.46 -2.26
N GLY A 182 24.87 -21.01 -3.45
CA GLY A 182 25.40 -22.35 -3.64
C GLY A 182 24.45 -23.45 -3.19
N ILE A 183 23.14 -23.26 -3.38
CA ILE A 183 22.10 -24.20 -2.94
C ILE A 183 21.26 -24.70 -4.11
N SER A 184 20.68 -25.91 -3.96
CA SER A 184 19.70 -26.49 -4.84
C SER A 184 18.26 -26.14 -4.41
N ARG A 185 17.29 -26.44 -5.25
CA ARG A 185 15.88 -26.11 -5.06
C ARG A 185 15.27 -26.72 -3.79
N ASP A 186 15.68 -27.91 -3.42
CA ASP A 186 15.23 -28.65 -2.22
C ASP A 186 15.59 -27.94 -0.90
N ARG A 187 16.60 -27.06 -0.95
CA ARG A 187 17.01 -26.24 0.20
C ARG A 187 16.19 -24.95 0.35
N VAL A 188 15.18 -24.75 -0.50
CA VAL A 188 14.33 -23.54 -0.47
C VAL A 188 12.87 -23.94 -0.35
N GLN A 189 12.21 -23.41 0.65
CA GLN A 189 10.77 -23.47 0.81
C GLN A 189 10.13 -22.19 0.27
N PHE A 190 9.16 -22.31 -0.63
CA PHE A 190 8.44 -21.17 -1.18
C PHE A 190 7.05 -21.03 -0.59
N ILE A 191 6.66 -19.78 -0.33
CA ILE A 191 5.27 -19.36 -0.09
C ILE A 191 4.95 -18.29 -1.13
N LEU A 192 3.91 -18.54 -1.94
CA LEU A 192 3.39 -17.57 -2.88
C LEU A 192 2.02 -17.13 -2.41
N THR A 193 1.83 -15.83 -2.23
CA THR A 193 0.52 -15.26 -1.90
C THR A 193 -0.07 -14.56 -3.12
N THR A 194 -1.39 -14.60 -3.25
CA THR A 194 -2.10 -13.93 -4.33
C THR A 194 -3.58 -13.75 -3.99
N ALA A 195 -4.13 -12.60 -4.34
CA ALA A 195 -5.56 -12.30 -4.16
C ALA A 195 -6.40 -12.53 -5.44
N SER A 196 -5.76 -12.69 -6.60
CA SER A 196 -6.44 -12.58 -7.91
C SER A 196 -6.16 -13.73 -8.89
N MET A 197 -5.66 -14.87 -8.43
CA MET A 197 -5.53 -16.05 -9.31
C MET A 197 -6.86 -16.80 -9.41
N PRO A 198 -7.22 -17.30 -10.63
CA PRO A 198 -8.46 -18.04 -10.82
C PRO A 198 -8.43 -19.36 -10.03
N ASN A 199 -9.57 -19.73 -9.45
CA ASN A 199 -9.72 -20.94 -8.65
C ASN A 199 -11.11 -21.61 -8.81
N LYS A 200 -11.77 -21.32 -9.93
CA LYS A 200 -13.17 -21.75 -10.14
C LYS A 200 -13.30 -23.23 -10.48
N ASN A 201 -12.27 -23.82 -11.09
CA ASN A 201 -12.27 -25.20 -11.56
C ASN A 201 -10.85 -25.83 -11.44
N GLN A 202 -10.75 -27.13 -11.66
CA GLN A 202 -9.48 -27.85 -11.56
C GLN A 202 -8.43 -27.36 -12.58
N GLN A 203 -8.86 -26.95 -13.77
CA GLN A 203 -7.96 -26.42 -14.81
C GLN A 203 -7.31 -25.08 -14.38
N ASP A 204 -8.05 -24.24 -13.65
CA ASP A 204 -7.52 -23.02 -13.06
C ASP A 204 -6.42 -23.35 -12.04
N VAL A 205 -6.70 -24.31 -11.15
CA VAL A 205 -5.76 -24.74 -10.11
C VAL A 205 -4.48 -25.31 -10.76
N ASP A 206 -4.63 -26.17 -11.76
CA ASP A 206 -3.49 -26.75 -12.49
C ASP A 206 -2.63 -25.68 -13.18
N SER A 207 -3.27 -24.64 -13.73
CA SER A 207 -2.59 -23.49 -14.34
C SER A 207 -1.81 -22.68 -13.30
N VAL A 208 -2.39 -22.46 -12.11
CA VAL A 208 -1.72 -21.78 -10.98
C VAL A 208 -0.54 -22.61 -10.49
N MET A 209 -0.69 -23.93 -10.37
CA MET A 209 0.38 -24.81 -9.94
C MET A 209 1.53 -24.86 -10.97
N LYS A 210 1.21 -24.88 -12.26
CA LYS A 210 2.20 -24.77 -13.32
C LYS A 210 2.97 -23.46 -13.23
N PHE A 211 2.28 -22.33 -13.08
CA PHE A 211 2.89 -21.03 -12.91
C PHE A 211 3.84 -21.01 -11.69
N ALA A 212 3.39 -21.52 -10.54
CA ALA A 212 4.20 -21.58 -9.32
C ALA A 212 5.49 -22.40 -9.53
N ASN A 213 5.40 -23.55 -10.20
CA ASN A 213 6.54 -24.40 -10.51
C ASN A 213 7.54 -23.70 -11.44
N GLU A 214 7.07 -23.06 -12.51
CA GLU A 214 7.90 -22.35 -13.48
C GLU A 214 8.63 -21.14 -12.83
N LEU A 215 7.90 -20.36 -12.03
CA LEU A 215 8.45 -19.19 -11.33
C LEU A 215 9.55 -19.57 -10.34
N THR A 216 9.36 -20.66 -9.59
CA THR A 216 10.25 -21.04 -8.48
C THR A 216 11.33 -22.06 -8.86
N ALA A 217 11.52 -22.33 -10.15
CA ALA A 217 12.47 -23.33 -10.65
C ALA A 217 12.26 -24.73 -10.04
N SER A 218 11.02 -25.11 -9.81
CA SER A 218 10.69 -26.41 -9.25
C SER A 218 11.02 -27.54 -10.23
N ASP A 219 11.45 -28.65 -9.67
CA ASP A 219 11.61 -29.93 -10.38
C ASP A 219 10.32 -30.77 -10.30
N THR A 220 10.34 -31.94 -10.90
CA THR A 220 9.20 -32.87 -10.91
C THR A 220 8.86 -33.44 -9.53
N ALA A 221 9.78 -33.35 -8.56
CA ALA A 221 9.61 -33.86 -7.21
C ALA A 221 8.97 -32.86 -6.29
N THR A 222 9.05 -31.56 -6.62
CA THR A 222 8.50 -30.48 -5.80
C THR A 222 6.99 -30.36 -6.02
N ARG A 223 6.23 -30.36 -4.94
CA ARG A 223 4.78 -30.16 -4.97
C ARG A 223 4.41 -28.91 -4.17
N PHE A 224 3.59 -28.06 -4.79
CA PHE A 224 2.90 -26.99 -4.08
C PHE A 224 1.61 -27.50 -3.46
N CYS A 225 1.31 -27.05 -2.24
CA CYS A 225 -0.01 -27.17 -1.64
C CYS A 225 -0.80 -25.90 -1.97
N TYR A 226 -1.95 -26.07 -2.60
CA TYR A 226 -2.83 -24.96 -2.92
C TYR A 226 -3.79 -24.74 -1.75
N LEU A 227 -3.67 -23.57 -1.09
CA LEU A 227 -4.51 -23.19 0.04
C LEU A 227 -5.43 -22.05 -0.39
N THR A 228 -6.72 -22.25 -0.23
CA THR A 228 -7.74 -21.22 -0.42
C THR A 228 -8.44 -20.95 0.89
N GLY A 229 -8.80 -19.69 1.13
CA GLY A 229 -9.73 -19.37 2.21
C GLY A 229 -11.13 -19.91 1.90
N GLU A 230 -11.76 -20.52 2.86
CA GLU A 230 -13.19 -20.78 2.79
C GLU A 230 -13.95 -19.49 3.02
N ARG A 231 -14.92 -19.20 2.16
CA ARG A 231 -15.80 -18.06 2.34
C ARG A 231 -16.86 -18.45 3.37
N GLU A 232 -16.88 -17.77 4.49
CA GLU A 232 -17.95 -17.91 5.47
C GLU A 232 -19.30 -17.61 4.78
N VAL A 233 -20.21 -18.59 4.80
CA VAL A 233 -21.56 -18.42 4.26
C VAL A 233 -22.38 -17.74 5.34
N ILE A 234 -22.65 -16.45 5.16
CA ILE A 234 -23.53 -15.72 6.06
C ILE A 234 -24.97 -16.03 5.64
N ASP A 235 -25.56 -17.03 6.25
CA ASP A 235 -26.97 -17.39 6.11
C ASP A 235 -27.75 -16.76 7.28
N GLY A 236 -28.26 -15.53 7.05
CA GLY A 236 -29.16 -14.88 8.00
C GLY A 236 -30.54 -14.69 7.39
N GLN A 237 -31.61 -15.17 8.07
CA GLN A 237 -32.95 -14.72 7.72
C GLN A 237 -33.12 -13.25 8.11
N LEU A 238 -33.52 -12.42 7.13
CA LEU A 238 -33.84 -11.02 7.39
C LEU A 238 -34.89 -10.90 8.47
N LYS A 239 -34.65 -10.10 9.51
CA LYS A 239 -35.55 -9.85 10.63
C LYS A 239 -35.96 -8.40 10.74
N TYR A 240 -35.04 -7.48 10.40
CA TYR A 240 -35.18 -6.06 10.64
C TYR A 240 -34.90 -5.26 9.39
N ASP A 241 -35.43 -4.04 9.32
CA ASP A 241 -35.05 -3.03 8.34
C ASP A 241 -34.51 -1.79 9.06
N ILE A 242 -33.80 -0.94 8.33
CA ILE A 242 -33.31 0.34 8.84
C ILE A 242 -34.03 1.43 8.09
N PRO A 243 -34.82 2.29 8.78
CA PRO A 243 -35.41 3.46 8.16
C PRO A 243 -34.33 4.33 7.51
N THR A 244 -34.54 4.72 6.24
CA THR A 244 -33.58 5.54 5.48
C THR A 244 -33.27 6.87 6.16
N GLU A 245 -34.24 7.45 6.87
CA GLU A 245 -34.06 8.67 7.66
C GLU A 245 -32.96 8.55 8.72
N ILE A 246 -32.84 7.38 9.38
CA ILE A 246 -31.78 7.15 10.37
C ILE A 246 -30.41 7.16 9.71
N LEU A 247 -30.29 6.54 8.52
CA LEU A 247 -29.05 6.54 7.75
C LEU A 247 -28.68 7.97 7.27
N LEU A 248 -29.65 8.70 6.73
CA LEU A 248 -29.44 10.05 6.21
C LEU A 248 -29.13 11.09 7.30
N ASN A 249 -29.61 10.87 8.53
CA ASN A 249 -29.31 11.74 9.67
C ASN A 249 -28.01 11.37 10.40
N SER A 250 -27.37 10.25 10.03
CA SER A 250 -26.09 9.82 10.61
C SER A 250 -24.91 10.42 9.86
N ASP A 251 -23.89 10.83 10.61
CA ASP A 251 -22.61 11.28 10.06
C ASP A 251 -21.60 10.12 10.07
N PRO A 252 -21.16 9.63 8.89
CA PRO A 252 -20.17 8.55 8.79
C PRO A 252 -18.87 8.81 9.57
N GLY A 253 -18.44 10.08 9.65
CA GLY A 253 -17.20 10.47 10.33
C GLY A 253 -17.22 10.16 11.83
N GLN A 254 -18.37 10.21 12.48
CA GLN A 254 -18.48 9.90 13.90
C GLN A 254 -18.18 8.43 14.25
N PHE A 255 -18.36 7.51 13.30
CA PHE A 255 -18.04 6.10 13.48
C PHE A 255 -16.54 5.80 13.30
N GLU A 256 -15.78 6.76 12.78
CA GLU A 256 -14.32 6.66 12.59
C GLU A 256 -13.55 7.51 13.62
N ASP A 257 -14.23 8.32 14.43
CA ASP A 257 -13.65 9.23 15.40
C ASP A 257 -13.10 8.49 16.65
N ARG A 258 -12.77 9.23 17.70
CA ARG A 258 -12.27 8.73 19.00
C ARG A 258 -13.29 7.78 19.63
N ASP A 259 -12.80 6.85 20.42
CA ASP A 259 -13.61 5.75 20.97
C ASP A 259 -14.86 6.23 21.76
N GLU A 260 -14.78 7.37 22.44
CA GLU A 260 -15.93 7.95 23.17
C GLU A 260 -17.04 8.46 22.22
N ILE A 261 -16.64 9.19 21.16
CA ILE A 261 -17.57 9.71 20.12
C ILE A 261 -18.18 8.56 19.36
N LYS A 262 -17.34 7.60 18.95
CA LYS A 262 -17.74 6.38 18.25
C LYS A 262 -18.76 5.57 19.04
N LEU A 263 -18.52 5.34 20.33
CA LEU A 263 -19.46 4.64 21.19
C LEU A 263 -20.80 5.35 21.25
N SER A 264 -20.77 6.70 21.49
CA SER A 264 -21.99 7.50 21.54
C SER A 264 -22.77 7.42 20.22
N ALA A 265 -22.09 7.52 19.08
CA ALA A 265 -22.69 7.44 17.76
C ALA A 265 -23.32 6.06 17.50
N LEU A 266 -22.61 4.98 17.84
CA LEU A 266 -23.11 3.61 17.68
C LEU A 266 -24.33 3.35 18.58
N LEU A 267 -24.29 3.75 19.85
CA LEU A 267 -25.43 3.60 20.77
C LEU A 267 -26.63 4.42 20.32
N SER A 268 -26.41 5.64 19.83
CA SER A 268 -27.47 6.48 19.27
C SER A 268 -28.08 5.89 18.00
N PHE A 269 -27.25 5.33 17.11
CA PHE A 269 -27.70 4.69 15.87
C PHE A 269 -28.53 3.43 16.16
N TRP A 270 -27.95 2.48 16.89
CA TRP A 270 -28.57 1.18 17.16
C TRP A 270 -29.73 1.28 18.14
N GLY A 271 -29.69 2.21 19.10
CA GLY A 271 -30.76 2.43 20.07
C GLY A 271 -32.09 2.90 19.47
N GLN A 272 -32.09 3.35 18.21
CA GLN A 272 -33.29 3.70 17.44
C GLN A 272 -33.88 2.51 16.69
N LEU A 273 -33.23 1.35 16.70
CA LEU A 273 -33.59 0.19 15.87
C LEU A 273 -34.08 -0.96 16.73
N GLU A 274 -35.04 -1.70 16.19
CA GLU A 274 -35.50 -2.93 16.81
C GLU A 274 -34.40 -3.98 16.87
N GLY A 275 -34.37 -4.76 17.96
CA GLY A 275 -33.45 -5.87 18.15
C GLY A 275 -32.14 -5.50 18.82
N PHE A 276 -31.86 -4.21 19.07
CA PHE A 276 -30.68 -3.79 19.82
C PHE A 276 -30.88 -3.94 21.33
N ASP A 277 -29.82 -4.46 22.00
CA ASP A 277 -29.81 -4.58 23.46
C ASP A 277 -29.35 -3.26 24.10
N LEU A 278 -30.31 -2.55 24.70
CA LEU A 278 -30.06 -1.27 25.39
C LEU A 278 -29.18 -1.41 26.65
N GLY A 279 -28.86 -2.62 27.10
CA GLY A 279 -27.92 -2.88 28.19
C GLY A 279 -26.43 -2.78 27.78
N ILE A 280 -26.14 -2.63 26.49
CA ILE A 280 -24.79 -2.51 25.98
C ILE A 280 -24.23 -1.13 26.27
N THR A 281 -23.04 -1.05 26.90
CA THR A 281 -22.42 0.19 27.37
C THR A 281 -20.95 0.36 26.97
N SER A 282 -20.35 -0.61 26.28
CA SER A 282 -18.94 -0.52 25.84
C SER A 282 -18.79 -0.84 24.35
N LEU A 283 -17.70 -0.34 23.75
CA LEU A 283 -17.39 -0.57 22.32
C LEU A 283 -17.24 -2.05 21.99
N GLU A 284 -16.55 -2.81 22.86
CA GLU A 284 -16.34 -4.24 22.62
C GLU A 284 -17.68 -5.00 22.58
N LEU A 285 -18.60 -4.68 23.47
CA LEU A 285 -19.92 -5.30 23.50
C LEU A 285 -20.77 -4.89 22.28
N VAL A 286 -20.70 -3.63 21.84
CA VAL A 286 -21.36 -3.21 20.59
C VAL A 286 -20.80 -3.93 19.39
N TYR A 287 -19.47 -4.06 19.28
CA TYR A 287 -18.83 -4.77 18.17
C TYR A 287 -19.20 -6.24 18.11
N ASP A 288 -19.21 -6.92 19.27
CA ASP A 288 -19.57 -8.33 19.36
C ASP A 288 -21.06 -8.53 19.06
N TRP A 289 -21.92 -7.67 19.59
CA TRP A 289 -23.35 -7.68 19.25
C TRP A 289 -23.57 -7.45 17.75
N MET A 290 -22.89 -6.50 17.13
CA MET A 290 -22.95 -6.25 15.68
C MET A 290 -22.47 -7.47 14.90
N TYR A 291 -21.40 -8.13 15.35
CA TYR A 291 -20.90 -9.34 14.70
C TYR A 291 -21.97 -10.43 14.60
N GLU A 292 -22.78 -10.61 15.63
CA GLU A 292 -23.83 -11.63 15.68
C GLU A 292 -25.13 -11.19 14.98
N ASN A 293 -25.42 -9.89 14.93
CA ASN A 293 -26.77 -9.42 14.56
C ASN A 293 -26.85 -8.62 13.26
N LEU A 294 -25.73 -8.04 12.77
CA LEU A 294 -25.71 -7.13 11.62
C LEU A 294 -26.38 -7.71 10.37
N VAL A 295 -26.18 -9.01 10.13
CA VAL A 295 -26.70 -9.72 8.95
C VAL A 295 -28.24 -9.84 8.94
N TYR A 296 -28.90 -9.63 10.05
CA TYR A 296 -30.35 -9.69 10.12
C TYR A 296 -31.02 -8.39 9.69
N TYR A 297 -30.26 -7.30 9.52
CA TYR A 297 -30.71 -6.00 9.02
C TYR A 297 -30.58 -5.92 7.53
N ARG A 298 -31.67 -5.67 6.80
CA ARG A 298 -31.70 -5.70 5.32
C ARG A 298 -30.61 -4.90 4.63
N PRO A 299 -30.35 -3.61 4.94
CA PRO A 299 -29.32 -2.85 4.22
C PRO A 299 -27.91 -3.44 4.39
N PHE A 300 -27.56 -3.93 5.58
CA PHE A 300 -26.26 -4.57 5.81
C PHE A 300 -26.17 -5.95 5.15
N HIS A 301 -27.25 -6.72 5.15
CA HIS A 301 -27.31 -8.00 4.45
C HIS A 301 -27.09 -7.81 2.94
N GLU A 302 -27.76 -6.83 2.34
CA GLU A 302 -27.57 -6.50 0.93
C GLU A 302 -26.15 -5.99 0.64
N LEU A 303 -25.58 -5.12 1.49
CA LEU A 303 -24.20 -4.66 1.39
C LEU A 303 -23.23 -5.84 1.33
N ILE A 304 -23.33 -6.76 2.27
CA ILE A 304 -22.46 -7.95 2.34
C ILE A 304 -22.64 -8.82 1.09
N LYS A 305 -23.89 -9.01 0.65
CA LYS A 305 -24.21 -9.79 -0.54
C LYS A 305 -23.62 -9.20 -1.82
N TYR A 306 -23.74 -7.87 -2.02
CA TYR A 306 -23.19 -7.18 -3.19
C TYR A 306 -21.65 -7.22 -3.22
N CYS A 307 -21.01 -7.00 -2.08
CA CYS A 307 -19.54 -6.98 -2.00
C CYS A 307 -18.91 -8.38 -1.98
N ARG A 308 -19.72 -9.44 -1.92
CA ARG A 308 -19.23 -10.82 -1.80
C ARG A 308 -18.54 -11.30 -3.08
N GLY A 309 -17.20 -11.23 -3.04
CA GLY A 309 -16.34 -11.79 -4.10
C GLY A 309 -16.18 -10.95 -5.34
N ASN A 310 -16.75 -9.74 -5.38
CA ASN A 310 -16.62 -8.79 -6.47
C ASN A 310 -16.21 -7.41 -5.94
N ALA A 311 -15.43 -6.69 -6.73
CA ALA A 311 -15.29 -5.25 -6.54
C ALA A 311 -16.51 -4.59 -7.18
N VAL A 312 -17.20 -3.76 -6.41
CA VAL A 312 -18.42 -3.05 -6.85
C VAL A 312 -18.17 -1.56 -6.69
N SER A 313 -18.54 -0.77 -7.66
CA SER A 313 -18.44 0.69 -7.55
C SER A 313 -19.44 1.22 -6.50
N LEU A 314 -19.09 2.35 -5.84
CA LEU A 314 -19.99 2.97 -4.88
C LEU A 314 -21.35 3.34 -5.50
N GLY A 315 -21.36 3.77 -6.76
CA GLY A 315 -22.59 4.09 -7.48
C GLY A 315 -23.49 2.86 -7.73
N GLU A 316 -22.90 1.72 -8.13
CA GLU A 316 -23.66 0.47 -8.28
C GLU A 316 -24.16 -0.05 -6.94
N LEU A 317 -23.37 0.07 -5.90
CA LEU A 317 -23.72 -0.36 -4.55
C LEU A 317 -24.89 0.47 -4.00
N SER A 318 -24.81 1.81 -4.13
CA SER A 318 -25.84 2.71 -3.64
C SER A 318 -27.16 2.53 -4.38
N SER A 319 -27.14 2.48 -5.71
CA SER A 319 -28.34 2.24 -6.53
C SER A 319 -28.93 0.82 -6.36
N GLY A 320 -28.09 -0.17 -6.06
CA GLY A 320 -28.52 -1.54 -5.81
C GLY A 320 -29.26 -1.72 -4.49
N ILE A 321 -28.74 -1.13 -3.39
CA ILE A 321 -29.30 -1.23 -2.04
C ILE A 321 -30.47 -0.26 -1.87
N PHE A 322 -30.37 0.98 -2.33
CA PHE A 322 -31.33 2.06 -2.12
C PHE A 322 -31.96 2.55 -3.44
N ARG A 323 -32.71 1.67 -4.08
CA ARG A 323 -33.32 1.91 -5.43
C ARG A 323 -34.29 3.09 -5.49
N ASN A 324 -34.85 3.48 -4.36
CA ASN A 324 -35.91 4.50 -4.27
C ASN A 324 -35.41 5.86 -3.78
N LEU A 325 -34.12 6.00 -3.48
CA LEU A 325 -33.49 7.25 -3.08
C LEU A 325 -32.88 7.93 -4.33
N ASP A 326 -32.74 9.24 -4.25
CA ASP A 326 -31.91 9.93 -5.24
C ASP A 326 -30.41 9.53 -5.08
N PRO A 327 -29.57 9.72 -6.11
CA PRO A 327 -28.20 9.22 -6.11
C PRO A 327 -27.33 9.77 -4.98
N GLU A 328 -27.56 11.01 -4.54
CA GLU A 328 -26.77 11.66 -3.48
C GLU A 328 -27.14 11.08 -2.12
N ASP A 329 -28.43 10.96 -1.82
CA ASP A 329 -28.92 10.34 -0.59
C ASP A 329 -28.59 8.85 -0.52
N ALA A 330 -28.68 8.11 -1.63
CA ALA A 330 -28.28 6.72 -1.69
C ALA A 330 -26.79 6.54 -1.40
N LEU A 331 -25.92 7.40 -1.92
CA LEU A 331 -24.50 7.39 -1.65
C LEU A 331 -24.19 7.70 -0.17
N LYS A 332 -24.89 8.68 0.40
CA LYS A 332 -24.78 9.02 1.82
C LYS A 332 -25.17 7.86 2.71
N ALA A 333 -26.29 7.20 2.43
CA ALA A 333 -26.75 6.03 3.18
C ALA A 333 -25.74 4.87 3.10
N VAL A 334 -25.19 4.57 1.93
CA VAL A 334 -24.13 3.55 1.76
C VAL A 334 -22.87 3.91 2.52
N SER A 335 -22.48 5.19 2.55
CA SER A 335 -21.30 5.64 3.30
C SER A 335 -21.44 5.35 4.80
N VAL A 336 -22.62 5.53 5.36
CA VAL A 336 -22.92 5.15 6.76
C VAL A 336 -22.80 3.63 6.96
N LEU A 337 -23.37 2.83 6.06
CA LEU A 337 -23.24 1.37 6.14
C LEU A 337 -21.77 0.92 6.09
N LEU A 338 -20.96 1.52 5.21
CA LEU A 338 -19.55 1.21 5.07
C LEU A 338 -18.71 1.65 6.27
N ALA A 339 -19.09 2.72 6.96
CA ALA A 339 -18.44 3.15 8.19
C ALA A 339 -18.76 2.21 9.38
N ILE A 340 -19.96 1.67 9.44
CA ILE A 340 -20.43 0.81 10.56
C ILE A 340 -20.03 -0.66 10.34
N ALA A 341 -20.21 -1.23 9.15
CA ALA A 341 -20.06 -2.66 8.91
C ALA A 341 -18.68 -3.25 9.29
N PRO A 342 -17.53 -2.57 9.04
CA PRO A 342 -16.22 -3.07 9.44
C PRO A 342 -15.99 -3.09 10.96
N LEU A 343 -16.84 -2.43 11.74
CA LEU A 343 -16.77 -2.40 13.20
C LEU A 343 -17.36 -3.66 13.83
N ALA A 344 -18.10 -4.47 13.08
CA ALA A 344 -18.67 -5.74 13.54
C ALA A 344 -17.54 -6.77 13.73
N LYS A 345 -17.12 -6.97 14.99
CA LYS A 345 -15.98 -7.81 15.36
C LYS A 345 -16.36 -8.73 16.52
N SER A 346 -16.07 -10.01 16.39
CA SER A 346 -16.24 -10.96 17.48
C SER A 346 -15.25 -10.72 18.62
N ALA A 347 -15.55 -11.23 19.80
CA ALA A 347 -14.64 -11.22 20.96
C ALA A 347 -13.27 -11.86 20.66
N LYS A 348 -13.15 -12.72 19.63
CA LYS A 348 -11.92 -13.33 19.14
C LYS A 348 -11.18 -12.49 18.10
N GLY A 349 -11.71 -11.32 17.72
CA GLY A 349 -11.12 -10.42 16.74
C GLY A 349 -11.47 -10.73 15.28
N SER A 350 -12.34 -11.70 14.99
CA SER A 350 -12.83 -11.94 13.63
C SER A 350 -13.73 -10.79 13.19
N VAL A 351 -13.56 -10.28 11.97
CA VAL A 351 -14.36 -9.19 11.39
C VAL A 351 -15.43 -9.78 10.49
N LEU A 352 -16.70 -9.42 10.69
CA LEU A 352 -17.82 -9.91 9.90
C LEU A 352 -17.75 -9.44 8.44
N PHE A 353 -17.41 -8.17 8.23
CA PHE A 353 -17.32 -7.54 6.91
C PHE A 353 -15.94 -6.91 6.71
N PRO A 354 -14.93 -7.69 6.30
CA PRO A 354 -13.59 -7.19 6.02
C PRO A 354 -13.58 -6.43 4.67
N ALA A 355 -14.14 -5.22 4.65
CA ALA A 355 -14.17 -4.38 3.47
C ALA A 355 -12.80 -3.83 3.13
N ARG A 356 -12.46 -3.79 1.84
CA ARG A 356 -11.30 -3.08 1.30
C ARG A 356 -11.79 -2.07 0.26
N MET A 357 -11.43 -0.82 0.45
CA MET A 357 -11.65 0.20 -0.57
C MET A 357 -10.45 0.19 -1.53
N HIS A 358 -10.71 -0.08 -2.80
CA HIS A 358 -9.71 0.04 -3.86
C HIS A 358 -9.75 1.46 -4.41
N MET A 359 -8.84 2.30 -3.94
CA MET A 359 -8.63 3.62 -4.52
C MET A 359 -7.53 3.52 -5.58
N LEU A 360 -7.87 3.82 -6.83
CA LEU A 360 -6.93 3.80 -7.94
C LEU A 360 -6.15 5.12 -7.96
N PHE A 361 -5.05 5.19 -7.21
CA PHE A 361 -4.11 6.32 -7.21
C PHE A 361 -3.06 6.26 -8.33
N LYS A 362 -2.96 5.16 -9.03
CA LYS A 362 -2.12 5.11 -10.23
C LYS A 362 -2.93 5.71 -11.37
N GLY A 363 -2.50 6.87 -11.85
CA GLY A 363 -2.96 7.37 -13.12
C GLY A 363 -2.85 6.26 -14.17
N ILE A 364 -3.90 6.03 -14.90
CA ILE A 364 -3.88 5.13 -16.05
C ILE A 364 -2.92 5.79 -17.05
N SER A 365 -1.82 5.12 -17.40
CA SER A 365 -0.96 5.59 -18.51
C SER A 365 -1.75 5.55 -19.80
N GLY A 366 -1.60 6.56 -20.64
CA GLY A 366 -2.34 6.64 -21.91
C GLY A 366 -3.73 7.29 -21.76
N VAL A 367 -3.94 8.10 -20.73
CA VAL A 367 -5.07 9.03 -20.64
C VAL A 367 -4.66 10.35 -21.27
N TYR A 368 -5.48 10.87 -22.17
CA TYR A 368 -5.26 12.12 -22.88
C TYR A 368 -6.42 13.06 -22.62
N ALA A 369 -6.19 14.36 -22.61
CA ALA A 369 -7.27 15.33 -22.48
C ALA A 369 -7.11 16.52 -23.43
N CYS A 370 -8.23 17.03 -23.87
CA CYS A 370 -8.30 18.29 -24.60
C CYS A 370 -7.92 19.45 -23.66
N THR A 371 -7.08 20.36 -24.15
CA THR A 371 -6.58 21.50 -23.37
C THR A 371 -7.58 22.64 -23.21
N ASN A 372 -8.71 22.60 -23.92
CA ASN A 372 -9.70 23.64 -23.87
C ASN A 372 -10.75 23.37 -22.78
N ALA A 373 -10.71 24.14 -21.70
CA ALA A 373 -11.70 24.08 -20.64
C ALA A 373 -13.12 24.42 -21.07
N ASP A 374 -13.27 25.24 -22.13
CA ASP A 374 -14.57 25.62 -22.72
C ASP A 374 -15.04 24.65 -23.81
N CYS A 375 -14.46 23.46 -23.89
CA CYS A 375 -14.92 22.42 -24.83
C CYS A 375 -16.36 22.02 -24.50
N SER A 376 -17.18 21.77 -25.54
CA SER A 376 -18.55 21.29 -25.35
C SER A 376 -18.69 19.98 -24.58
N CYS A 377 -17.59 19.20 -24.50
CA CYS A 377 -17.48 17.96 -23.75
C CYS A 377 -16.50 18.11 -22.55
N SER A 378 -16.46 19.31 -21.96
CA SER A 378 -15.58 19.53 -20.78
C SER A 378 -16.13 18.85 -19.54
N HIS A 379 -15.21 18.41 -18.67
CA HIS A 379 -15.49 17.80 -17.37
C HIS A 379 -14.90 18.68 -16.28
N SER A 380 -15.73 19.04 -15.30
CA SER A 380 -15.32 19.82 -14.13
C SER A 380 -15.59 19.01 -12.88
N GLU A 381 -14.55 18.79 -12.06
CA GLU A 381 -14.67 18.11 -10.77
C GLU A 381 -13.58 18.63 -9.81
N GLY A 382 -13.98 18.94 -8.57
CA GLY A 382 -13.04 19.39 -7.53
C GLY A 382 -12.25 20.67 -7.88
N GLY A 383 -12.86 21.61 -8.63
CA GLY A 383 -12.18 22.84 -9.07
C GLY A 383 -11.18 22.63 -10.21
N LEU A 384 -11.18 21.48 -10.85
CA LEU A 384 -10.38 21.18 -12.05
C LEU A 384 -11.30 21.05 -13.26
N THR A 385 -11.02 21.80 -14.32
CA THR A 385 -11.75 21.70 -15.58
C THR A 385 -10.82 21.25 -16.69
N LEU A 386 -11.18 20.15 -17.35
CA LEU A 386 -10.52 19.60 -18.54
C LEU A 386 -11.51 19.53 -19.68
N GLY A 387 -11.04 19.62 -20.92
CA GLY A 387 -11.86 19.26 -22.08
C GLY A 387 -12.12 17.75 -22.14
N GLU A 388 -12.60 17.26 -23.30
CA GLU A 388 -12.86 15.84 -23.52
C GLU A 388 -11.67 14.96 -23.14
N ILE A 389 -11.93 13.82 -22.44
CA ILE A 389 -10.91 12.86 -21.97
C ILE A 389 -10.93 11.62 -22.88
N TYR A 390 -9.74 11.17 -23.28
CA TYR A 390 -9.53 10.02 -24.15
C TYR A 390 -8.68 8.96 -23.45
N LEU A 391 -9.03 7.70 -23.64
CA LEU A 391 -8.27 6.55 -23.11
C LEU A 391 -7.32 5.93 -24.15
N SER A 392 -7.03 6.65 -25.24
CA SER A 392 -6.10 6.22 -26.28
C SER A 392 -5.39 7.41 -26.92
N ASP A 393 -4.24 7.16 -27.51
CA ASP A 393 -3.38 8.14 -28.18
C ASP A 393 -3.85 8.53 -29.62
N GLY A 394 -5.03 8.07 -30.02
CA GLY A 394 -5.51 8.25 -31.41
C GLY A 394 -5.89 9.68 -31.80
N ASN A 395 -6.13 10.56 -30.83
CA ASN A 395 -6.63 11.92 -31.10
C ASN A 395 -5.59 12.98 -30.72
N LEU A 396 -4.92 13.56 -31.68
CA LEU A 396 -4.03 14.71 -31.50
C LEU A 396 -4.78 16.05 -31.40
N ILE A 397 -5.98 16.09 -31.97
CA ILE A 397 -6.87 17.26 -32.01
C ILE A 397 -8.25 16.81 -31.56
N CYS A 398 -8.85 17.57 -30.65
CA CYS A 398 -10.20 17.32 -30.17
C CYS A 398 -11.22 17.47 -31.31
N PRO A 399 -12.02 16.45 -31.62
CA PRO A 399 -13.03 16.53 -32.69
C PRO A 399 -14.18 17.50 -32.40
N HIS A 400 -14.37 17.87 -31.14
CA HIS A 400 -15.46 18.74 -30.70
C HIS A 400 -15.13 20.23 -30.78
N CYS A 401 -13.88 20.62 -30.47
CA CYS A 401 -13.50 22.03 -30.42
C CYS A 401 -12.25 22.38 -31.24
N GLY A 402 -11.58 21.40 -31.86
CA GLY A 402 -10.37 21.63 -32.66
C GLY A 402 -9.11 21.95 -31.82
N SER A 403 -9.19 21.90 -30.48
CA SER A 403 -8.06 22.16 -29.61
C SER A 403 -7.13 20.95 -29.50
N VAL A 404 -5.90 21.21 -29.12
CA VAL A 404 -4.86 20.18 -29.00
C VAL A 404 -5.16 19.24 -27.81
N VAL A 405 -4.85 17.97 -27.98
CA VAL A 405 -5.00 16.93 -26.95
C VAL A 405 -3.63 16.48 -26.51
N TYR A 406 -3.36 16.46 -25.19
CA TYR A 406 -2.10 15.98 -24.62
C TYR A 406 -2.31 14.84 -23.64
N GLU A 407 -1.27 14.02 -23.46
CA GLU A 407 -1.24 13.00 -22.42
C GLU A 407 -1.29 13.64 -21.04
N LEU A 408 -2.16 13.10 -20.16
CA LEU A 408 -2.23 13.48 -18.76
C LEU A 408 -1.19 12.70 -17.96
N TYR A 409 -0.45 13.41 -17.14
CA TYR A 409 0.50 12.87 -16.18
C TYR A 409 0.06 13.25 -14.77
N ASN A 410 0.10 12.29 -13.85
CA ASN A 410 -0.20 12.52 -12.44
C ASN A 410 1.07 12.32 -11.61
N ASP A 411 1.43 13.32 -10.79
CA ASP A 411 2.50 13.15 -9.82
C ASP A 411 1.99 12.31 -8.63
N ARG A 412 2.57 11.12 -8.45
CA ARG A 412 2.18 10.15 -7.42
C ARG A 412 2.41 10.62 -5.99
N ARG A 413 3.15 11.70 -5.77
CA ARG A 413 3.48 12.22 -4.43
C ARG A 413 2.43 13.18 -3.92
N CYS A 414 1.94 14.06 -4.79
CA CYS A 414 1.01 15.12 -4.41
C CYS A 414 -0.35 15.05 -5.12
N GLY A 415 -0.53 14.14 -6.08
CA GLY A 415 -1.76 14.02 -6.85
C GLY A 415 -1.97 15.09 -7.93
N ALA A 416 -1.00 16.01 -8.12
CA ALA A 416 -1.11 17.07 -9.10
C ALA A 416 -1.16 16.51 -10.53
N LEU A 417 -1.99 17.12 -11.37
CA LEU A 417 -2.15 16.79 -12.79
C LEU A 417 -1.33 17.72 -13.68
N PHE A 418 -0.78 17.14 -14.73
CA PHE A 418 0.05 17.82 -15.71
C PHE A 418 -0.32 17.38 -17.13
N PHE A 419 -0.19 18.28 -18.09
CA PHE A 419 -0.07 17.89 -19.49
C PHE A 419 1.38 17.53 -19.80
N LYS A 420 1.59 16.36 -20.36
CA LYS A 420 2.90 15.90 -20.80
C LYS A 420 3.15 16.29 -22.24
N GLY A 421 4.30 16.89 -22.51
CA GLY A 421 4.72 17.26 -23.85
C GLY A 421 6.23 17.33 -23.99
N TYR A 422 6.69 17.70 -25.18
CA TYR A 422 8.09 17.72 -25.53
C TYR A 422 8.48 19.06 -26.15
N VAL A 423 9.63 19.59 -25.78
CA VAL A 423 10.24 20.82 -26.34
C VAL A 423 11.62 20.53 -26.89
N LEU A 424 12.08 21.28 -27.91
CA LEU A 424 13.45 21.19 -28.39
C LEU A 424 14.41 21.78 -27.37
N GLU A 425 15.52 21.08 -27.03
CA GLU A 425 16.50 21.54 -26.04
C GLU A 425 17.17 22.87 -26.40
N ASP A 426 17.35 23.12 -27.71
CA ASP A 426 18.09 24.28 -28.24
C ASP A 426 17.17 25.36 -28.82
N ASP A 427 15.85 25.26 -28.58
CA ASP A 427 14.90 26.20 -29.17
C ASP A 427 14.69 27.40 -28.25
N SER A 428 15.41 28.50 -28.59
CA SER A 428 15.11 29.81 -28.00
C SER A 428 13.76 30.38 -28.49
N GLY A 429 13.02 29.58 -29.28
CA GLY A 429 11.75 29.92 -29.90
C GLY A 429 11.87 30.90 -31.07
N LEU A 430 11.33 30.58 -32.24
CA LEU A 430 11.09 31.57 -33.27
C LEU A 430 10.16 32.66 -32.71
N HIS A 431 10.67 33.86 -32.56
CA HIS A 431 9.95 35.01 -31.96
C HIS A 431 9.65 34.86 -30.46
N GLY A 432 10.42 34.05 -29.70
CA GLY A 432 10.23 33.89 -28.26
C GLY A 432 9.11 32.91 -27.86
N ASN A 433 8.54 32.17 -28.81
CA ASN A 433 7.54 31.15 -28.56
C ASN A 433 8.17 29.78 -28.47
N VAL A 434 7.82 29.01 -27.44
CA VAL A 434 8.21 27.60 -27.29
C VAL A 434 7.06 26.73 -27.77
N TYR A 435 7.35 25.83 -28.73
CA TYR A 435 6.33 24.91 -29.25
C TYR A 435 6.35 23.62 -28.43
N LEU A 436 5.16 23.21 -27.98
CA LEU A 436 4.96 21.95 -27.26
C LEU A 436 4.53 20.86 -28.26
N TRP A 437 5.31 19.78 -28.31
CA TRP A 437 5.06 18.64 -29.19
C TRP A 437 4.44 17.47 -28.43
N HIS A 438 3.61 16.67 -29.10
CA HIS A 438 2.94 15.49 -28.51
C HIS A 438 3.88 14.30 -28.35
N TYR A 439 4.83 14.15 -29.26
CA TYR A 439 5.76 13.04 -29.33
C TYR A 439 7.19 13.54 -29.40
N PRO A 440 8.15 12.77 -28.85
CA PRO A 440 9.56 13.01 -29.06
C PRO A 440 9.93 12.56 -30.48
N GLY A 441 9.40 13.22 -31.52
CA GLY A 441 9.63 12.84 -32.90
C GLY A 441 11.12 12.81 -33.24
N GLN A 442 11.55 11.91 -34.13
CA GLN A 442 12.89 11.92 -34.73
C GLN A 442 12.97 13.08 -35.72
N LEU A 443 13.07 14.29 -35.22
CA LEU A 443 13.44 15.44 -36.02
C LEU A 443 14.95 15.50 -36.06
N MET A 444 15.56 14.87 -37.11
CA MET A 444 16.92 15.04 -37.57
C MET A 444 17.88 15.55 -36.46
N ASP A 445 18.47 14.67 -35.69
CA ASP A 445 19.55 14.92 -34.69
C ASP A 445 19.25 15.95 -33.58
N ARG A 446 18.06 16.47 -33.44
CA ARG A 446 17.72 17.38 -32.35
C ARG A 446 17.13 16.61 -31.17
N ARG A 447 17.70 16.81 -29.97
CA ARG A 447 17.20 16.25 -28.73
C ARG A 447 15.95 16.97 -28.28
N MET A 448 14.89 16.22 -28.01
CA MET A 448 13.69 16.74 -27.39
C MET A 448 13.68 16.44 -25.89
N LYS A 449 13.32 17.44 -25.10
CA LYS A 449 13.17 17.34 -23.65
C LYS A 449 11.71 17.18 -23.30
N GLU A 450 11.39 16.17 -22.49
CA GLU A 450 10.07 16.01 -21.90
C GLU A 450 9.85 17.10 -20.86
N ILE A 451 8.66 17.71 -20.91
CA ILE A 451 8.20 18.68 -19.92
C ILE A 451 6.78 18.36 -19.46
N HIS A 452 6.48 18.73 -18.23
CA HIS A 452 5.17 18.58 -17.62
C HIS A 452 4.61 19.96 -17.32
N LEU A 453 3.47 20.30 -17.92
CA LEU A 453 2.77 21.55 -17.70
C LEU A 453 1.72 21.35 -16.61
N PHE A 454 1.88 22.02 -15.49
CA PHE A 454 0.95 21.95 -14.36
C PHE A 454 -0.44 22.46 -14.77
N ILE A 455 -1.49 21.72 -14.41
CA ILE A 455 -2.89 22.10 -14.61
C ILE A 455 -3.39 22.63 -13.25
N PRO A 456 -3.61 23.96 -13.13
CA PRO A 456 -4.08 24.54 -11.89
C PRO A 456 -5.55 24.19 -11.65
N THR A 457 -5.94 24.08 -10.37
CA THR A 457 -7.35 24.10 -9.96
C THR A 457 -7.84 25.52 -9.84
N ASP A 458 -9.17 25.74 -9.83
CA ASP A 458 -9.78 27.08 -9.73
C ASP A 458 -9.36 27.83 -8.46
N ASP A 459 -9.06 27.10 -7.38
CA ASP A 459 -8.59 27.65 -6.10
C ASP A 459 -7.06 27.87 -6.03
N PHE A 460 -6.33 27.59 -7.12
CA PHE A 460 -4.89 27.67 -7.13
C PHE A 460 -4.40 29.10 -7.28
N GLU A 461 -3.86 29.69 -6.24
CA GLU A 461 -3.16 30.96 -6.29
C GLU A 461 -1.68 30.75 -6.64
N LEU A 462 -1.20 31.40 -7.69
CA LEU A 462 0.23 31.42 -8.01
C LEU A 462 0.98 32.07 -6.86
N PRO A 463 1.99 31.41 -6.25
CA PRO A 463 2.78 32.00 -5.20
C PRO A 463 3.42 33.31 -5.70
N ALA A 464 3.28 34.37 -4.93
CA ALA A 464 3.85 35.67 -5.25
C ALA A 464 5.34 35.52 -5.59
N LYS A 465 5.76 36.10 -6.73
CA LYS A 465 7.14 36.02 -7.21
C LYS A 465 8.13 36.48 -6.15
N GLN A 466 8.75 35.57 -5.44
CA GLN A 466 9.89 35.82 -4.60
C GLN A 466 11.17 35.32 -5.34
N GLY A 467 11.85 36.24 -6.03
CA GLY A 467 13.15 35.97 -6.66
C GLY A 467 13.11 35.17 -7.96
N LYS A 468 14.28 35.00 -8.58
CA LYS A 468 14.49 34.36 -9.90
C LYS A 468 14.16 32.86 -9.96
N ASN A 469 13.73 32.23 -8.88
CA ASN A 469 13.44 30.78 -8.77
C ASN A 469 12.06 30.52 -8.14
N ALA A 470 11.02 31.22 -8.57
CA ALA A 470 9.71 31.14 -7.97
C ALA A 470 8.89 29.87 -8.32
N ILE A 471 9.36 29.03 -9.23
CA ILE A 471 8.79 27.72 -9.50
C ILE A 471 9.76 26.69 -8.95
N ARG A 472 9.51 26.22 -7.71
CA ARG A 472 10.19 25.03 -7.20
C ARG A 472 9.49 23.82 -7.77
N PRO A 473 10.20 22.91 -8.47
CA PRO A 473 9.61 21.63 -8.81
C PRO A 473 9.21 20.91 -7.50
N CYS A 474 8.04 20.26 -7.51
CA CYS A 474 7.68 19.31 -6.45
C CYS A 474 8.70 18.16 -6.49
N TYR A 475 9.57 18.07 -5.49
CA TYR A 475 10.50 16.95 -5.29
C TYR A 475 9.97 15.99 -4.25
#